data_d015fb3e19ebfec24507a3d1bb889c86
#
_entry.id   d015fb3e19ebfec24507a3d1bb889c86
#
_cell.length_a   1.000
_cell.length_b   1.000
_cell.length_c   1.000
_cell.angle_alpha   90.00
_cell.angle_beta   90.00
_cell.angle_gamma   90.00
#
_symmetry.space_group_name_H-M   'P 1'
#
loop_
_entity.id
_entity.type
_entity.pdbx_description
1 polymer ?
#
loop_
_entity_poly.entity_id
_entity_poly.type
_entity_poly.pdbx_seq_one_letter_code
_entity_poly.pdbx_strand_id
1 'polypeptide(L)'
;ASFKAVWKSVLEKLPKIAREFSIAGYSLCDGVLLSVQPEYAERIMEGKKRIELRKKFSRKWEGERVCFYASRPVAALVGEARIRKINVDKPAHIWETYYSDIGSSKDKFDAYVGTATEIYALELTDVVPYRNWIPISQLTHLLDNDLVPPQSYCSIQNSESWSAAVSVAGLLHGITRNPGAMAL
;
A
#
# COMPACT_ATOMS: atom_id res chain seq x y z
N ALA A 1 -35.85 -0.60 3.22
CA ALA A 1 -34.55 -0.16 3.72
C ALA A 1 -33.93 0.80 2.71
N SER A 2 -33.36 1.93 3.17
CA SER A 2 -32.68 2.87 2.28
C SER A 2 -31.40 2.21 1.73
N PHE A 3 -30.98 2.54 0.50
CA PHE A 3 -29.74 2.08 -0.11
C PHE A 3 -28.54 2.26 0.86
N LYS A 4 -28.52 3.36 1.60
CA LYS A 4 -27.51 3.69 2.61
C LYS A 4 -27.44 2.64 3.75
N ALA A 5 -28.57 2.15 4.23
CA ALA A 5 -28.63 1.14 5.30
C ALA A 5 -28.19 -0.25 4.81
N VAL A 6 -28.59 -0.63 3.59
CA VAL A 6 -28.15 -1.90 2.97
C VAL A 6 -26.63 -1.85 2.74
N TRP A 7 -26.12 -0.74 2.21
CA TRP A 7 -24.71 -0.55 1.92
C TRP A 7 -23.86 -0.59 3.20
N LYS A 8 -24.30 0.06 4.27
CA LYS A 8 -23.63 0.00 5.57
C LYS A 8 -23.54 -1.45 6.10
N SER A 9 -24.62 -2.21 6.01
CA SER A 9 -24.62 -3.64 6.40
C SER A 9 -23.68 -4.49 5.55
N VAL A 10 -23.53 -4.18 4.26
CA VAL A 10 -22.54 -4.84 3.38
C VAL A 10 -21.12 -4.48 3.80
N LEU A 11 -20.84 -3.20 4.05
CA LEU A 11 -19.52 -2.73 4.47
C LEU A 11 -19.07 -3.31 5.82
N GLU A 12 -20.00 -3.45 6.78
CA GLU A 12 -19.72 -4.09 8.09
C GLU A 12 -19.31 -5.57 7.95
N LYS A 13 -19.78 -6.24 6.90
CA LYS A 13 -19.48 -7.65 6.61
C LYS A 13 -18.26 -7.84 5.71
N LEU A 14 -17.87 -6.80 4.95
CA LEU A 14 -16.77 -6.87 4.00
C LEU A 14 -15.43 -7.32 4.62
N PRO A 15 -15.03 -6.88 5.82
CA PRO A 15 -13.79 -7.36 6.43
C PRO A 15 -13.82 -8.87 6.72
N LYS A 16 -14.98 -9.43 7.10
CA LYS A 16 -15.16 -10.88 7.28
C LYS A 16 -15.09 -11.61 5.94
N ILE A 17 -15.84 -11.13 4.95
CA ILE A 17 -15.85 -11.66 3.59
C ILE A 17 -14.45 -11.58 2.97
N ALA A 18 -13.75 -10.46 3.14
CA ALA A 18 -12.40 -10.27 2.62
C ALA A 18 -11.36 -11.21 3.29
N ARG A 19 -11.58 -11.61 4.56
CA ARG A 19 -10.75 -12.62 5.23
C ARG A 19 -11.01 -14.04 4.69
N GLU A 20 -12.24 -14.33 4.29
CA GLU A 20 -12.62 -15.62 3.71
C GLU A 20 -12.20 -15.74 2.24
N PHE A 21 -12.12 -14.62 1.52
CA PHE A 21 -11.62 -14.55 0.14
C PHE A 21 -10.13 -14.24 0.12
N SER A 22 -9.33 -15.28 0.16
CA SER A 22 -7.89 -15.18 -0.11
C SER A 22 -7.69 -15.18 -1.63
N ILE A 23 -7.38 -14.03 -2.20
CA ILE A 23 -6.92 -13.94 -3.59
C ILE A 23 -5.41 -14.20 -3.58
N ALA A 24 -4.97 -15.27 -4.23
CA ALA A 24 -3.57 -15.68 -4.33
C ALA A 24 -2.84 -15.87 -2.98
N GLY A 25 -3.56 -16.36 -1.95
CA GLY A 25 -2.98 -16.63 -0.63
C GLY A 25 -2.87 -15.42 0.30
N TYR A 26 -3.48 -14.28 -0.05
CA TYR A 26 -3.49 -13.08 0.79
C TYR A 26 -4.89 -12.75 1.30
N SER A 27 -4.99 -12.43 2.58
CA SER A 27 -6.15 -11.71 3.11
C SER A 27 -6.14 -10.28 2.59
N LEU A 28 -7.27 -9.81 2.04
CA LEU A 28 -7.39 -8.43 1.53
C LEU A 28 -7.30 -7.37 2.63
N CYS A 29 -7.40 -7.77 3.90
CA CYS A 29 -7.37 -6.87 5.04
C CYS A 29 -6.10 -6.96 5.89
N ASP A 30 -5.09 -7.74 5.46
CA ASP A 30 -3.83 -7.89 6.18
C ASP A 30 -2.69 -7.13 5.50
N GLY A 31 -1.59 -6.94 6.22
CA GLY A 31 -0.39 -6.28 5.73
C GLY A 31 -0.18 -4.88 6.28
N VAL A 32 0.57 -4.08 5.55
CA VAL A 32 0.95 -2.73 5.93
C VAL A 32 0.45 -1.70 4.91
N LEU A 33 -0.12 -0.61 5.40
CA LEU A 33 -0.41 0.58 4.60
C LEU A 33 0.78 1.52 4.69
N LEU A 34 1.36 1.88 3.56
CA LEU A 34 2.57 2.69 3.46
C LEU A 34 2.28 4.00 2.73
N SER A 35 2.49 5.13 3.42
CA SER A 35 2.37 6.45 2.80
C SER A 35 3.66 6.78 2.05
N VAL A 36 3.53 7.16 0.78
CA VAL A 36 4.63 7.54 -0.10
C VAL A 36 4.31 8.84 -0.83
N GLN A 37 5.35 9.59 -1.22
CA GLN A 37 5.15 10.77 -2.06
C GLN A 37 4.65 10.34 -3.45
N PRO A 38 3.79 11.15 -4.12
CA PRO A 38 3.19 10.80 -5.39
C PRO A 38 4.21 10.37 -6.46
N GLU A 39 5.33 11.08 -6.60
CA GLU A 39 6.37 10.75 -7.58
C GLU A 39 6.97 9.35 -7.37
N TYR A 40 7.14 8.93 -6.11
CA TYR A 40 7.65 7.59 -5.79
C TYR A 40 6.58 6.52 -5.92
N ALA A 41 5.34 6.85 -5.56
CA ALA A 41 4.20 5.95 -5.77
C ALA A 41 4.05 5.60 -7.26
N GLU A 42 4.09 6.59 -8.14
CA GLU A 42 4.05 6.40 -9.60
C GLU A 42 5.20 5.51 -10.08
N ARG A 43 6.44 5.79 -9.68
CA ARG A 43 7.61 5.00 -10.05
C ARG A 43 7.54 3.55 -9.55
N ILE A 44 6.97 3.30 -8.37
CA ILE A 44 6.72 1.94 -7.87
C ILE A 44 5.70 1.25 -8.77
N MET A 45 4.58 1.89 -9.06
CA MET A 45 3.52 1.32 -9.89
C MET A 45 3.96 1.07 -11.33
N GLU A 46 4.91 1.84 -11.85
CA GLU A 46 5.54 1.64 -13.16
C GLU A 46 6.68 0.62 -13.17
N GLY A 47 7.07 0.08 -12.00
CA GLY A 47 8.21 -0.85 -11.85
C GLY A 47 9.59 -0.19 -11.97
N LYS A 48 9.66 1.14 -12.02
CA LYS A 48 10.90 1.93 -12.09
C LYS A 48 11.59 2.10 -10.74
N LYS A 49 10.86 1.87 -9.65
CA LYS A 49 11.37 1.89 -8.27
C LYS A 49 11.01 0.56 -7.61
N ARG A 50 12.03 -0.24 -7.31
CA ARG A 50 11.87 -1.55 -6.68
C ARG A 50 12.32 -1.58 -5.22
N ILE A 51 13.02 -0.53 -4.79
CA ILE A 51 13.49 -0.36 -3.42
C ILE A 51 12.80 0.85 -2.81
N GLU A 52 11.99 0.63 -1.78
CA GLU A 52 11.43 1.70 -0.97
C GLU A 52 12.29 1.92 0.27
N LEU A 53 12.60 3.18 0.58
CA LEU A 53 13.49 3.55 1.67
C LEU A 53 12.72 4.06 2.89
N ARG A 54 13.13 3.61 4.07
CA ARG A 54 12.59 4.08 5.36
C ARG A 54 13.70 4.32 6.36
N LYS A 55 13.60 5.42 7.14
CA LYS A 55 14.50 5.67 8.28
C LYS A 55 14.17 4.79 9.48
N LYS A 56 12.89 4.40 9.62
CA LYS A 56 12.37 3.48 10.63
C LYS A 56 11.32 2.58 10.01
N PHE A 57 11.48 1.28 10.19
CA PHE A 57 10.51 0.29 9.74
C PHE A 57 10.61 -0.97 10.62
N SER A 58 9.64 -1.87 10.56
CA SER A 58 9.67 -3.11 11.32
C SER A 58 9.95 -4.31 10.41
N ARG A 59 10.95 -5.12 10.74
CA ARG A 59 11.30 -6.35 10.01
C ARG A 59 10.16 -7.39 9.99
N LYS A 60 9.19 -7.30 10.90
CA LYS A 60 8.03 -8.20 10.91
C LYS A 60 7.19 -8.15 9.63
N TRP A 61 7.38 -7.12 8.82
CA TRP A 61 6.69 -6.95 7.54
C TRP A 61 7.41 -7.58 6.35
N GLU A 62 8.53 -8.26 6.58
CA GLU A 62 9.19 -9.03 5.53
C GLU A 62 8.29 -10.22 5.11
N GLY A 63 8.12 -10.40 3.81
CA GLY A 63 7.18 -11.38 3.25
C GLY A 63 5.74 -10.91 3.15
N GLU A 64 5.37 -9.79 3.80
CA GLU A 64 4.00 -9.33 3.91
C GLU A 64 3.57 -8.44 2.73
N ARG A 65 2.25 -8.31 2.58
CA ARG A 65 1.61 -7.40 1.64
C ARG A 65 1.80 -5.95 2.07
N VAL A 66 2.04 -5.09 1.11
CA VAL A 66 2.03 -3.63 1.29
C VAL A 66 1.02 -2.99 0.35
N CYS A 67 0.15 -2.12 0.89
CA CYS A 67 -0.74 -1.25 0.13
C CYS A 67 -0.16 0.17 0.15
N PHE A 68 -0.15 0.84 -0.99
CA PHE A 68 0.44 2.18 -1.14
C PHE A 68 -0.62 3.27 -1.16
N TYR A 69 -0.45 4.21 -0.26
CA TYR A 69 -1.16 5.48 -0.25
C TYR A 69 -0.25 6.58 -0.79
N ALA A 70 -0.59 7.15 -1.94
CA ALA A 70 0.07 8.35 -2.44
C ALA A 70 -0.41 9.56 -1.64
N SER A 71 0.52 10.26 -0.99
CA SER A 71 0.21 11.42 -0.15
C SER A 71 -0.37 12.59 -0.95
N ARG A 72 -0.77 13.67 -0.26
CA ARG A 72 -1.22 14.89 -0.94
C ARG A 72 -0.16 15.42 -1.91
N PRO A 73 -0.55 16.00 -3.05
CA PRO A 73 -1.92 16.39 -3.45
C PRO A 73 -2.79 15.26 -4.02
N VAL A 74 -2.23 14.06 -4.30
CA VAL A 74 -2.95 12.93 -4.90
C VAL A 74 -3.97 12.32 -3.94
N ALA A 75 -3.59 12.06 -2.71
CA ALA A 75 -4.43 11.54 -1.63
C ALA A 75 -5.27 10.32 -2.04
N ALA A 76 -4.62 9.26 -2.55
CA ALA A 76 -5.29 8.06 -3.08
C ALA A 76 -4.54 6.77 -2.75
N LEU A 77 -5.27 5.65 -2.68
CA LEU A 77 -4.69 4.31 -2.79
C LEU A 77 -4.36 4.04 -4.26
N VAL A 78 -3.13 3.59 -4.55
CA VAL A 78 -2.59 3.52 -5.91
C VAL A 78 -2.27 2.11 -6.37
N GLY A 79 -2.11 1.19 -5.44
CA GLY A 79 -1.75 -0.19 -5.75
C GLY A 79 -1.16 -0.91 -4.54
N GLU A 80 -0.66 -2.09 -4.79
CA GLU A 80 -0.09 -2.95 -3.77
C GLU A 80 1.13 -3.70 -4.28
N ALA A 81 1.92 -4.26 -3.37
CA ALA A 81 3.05 -5.12 -3.65
C ALA A 81 3.28 -6.10 -2.50
N ARG A 82 4.33 -6.92 -2.62
CA ARG A 82 4.90 -7.71 -1.53
C ARG A 82 6.25 -7.10 -1.12
N ILE A 83 6.52 -7.04 0.17
CA ILE A 83 7.85 -6.75 0.70
C ILE A 83 8.64 -8.06 0.72
N ARG A 84 9.44 -8.31 -0.32
CA ARG A 84 10.21 -9.55 -0.46
C ARG A 84 11.26 -9.71 0.64
N LYS A 85 11.97 -8.61 0.92
CA LYS A 85 13.08 -8.57 1.87
C LYS A 85 13.24 -7.17 2.45
N ILE A 86 13.72 -7.09 3.69
CA ILE A 86 14.04 -5.83 4.36
C ILE A 86 15.52 -5.84 4.72
N ASN A 87 16.32 -5.07 4.00
CA ASN A 87 17.73 -4.88 4.29
C ASN A 87 17.93 -3.63 5.13
N VAL A 88 18.76 -3.75 6.15
CA VAL A 88 19.09 -2.63 7.05
C VAL A 88 20.60 -2.47 7.05
N ASP A 89 21.07 -1.30 6.62
CA ASP A 89 22.49 -1.04 6.51
C ASP A 89 22.76 0.48 6.52
N LYS A 90 24.05 0.83 6.50
CA LYS A 90 24.51 2.21 6.35
C LYS A 90 24.04 2.79 5.01
N PRO A 91 23.65 4.08 4.96
CA PRO A 91 23.16 4.70 3.73
C PRO A 91 24.08 4.51 2.52
N ALA A 92 25.40 4.64 2.71
CA ALA A 92 26.37 4.46 1.61
C ALA A 92 26.27 3.07 0.99
N HIS A 93 26.21 2.01 1.79
CA HIS A 93 26.12 0.63 1.31
C HIS A 93 24.76 0.35 0.65
N ILE A 94 23.67 0.88 1.21
CA ILE A 94 22.34 0.79 0.57
C ILE A 94 22.37 1.48 -0.80
N TRP A 95 23.00 2.65 -0.92
CA TRP A 95 23.13 3.33 -2.19
C TRP A 95 23.94 2.51 -3.21
N GLU A 96 25.12 2.07 -2.84
CA GLU A 96 26.00 1.27 -3.69
C GLU A 96 25.32 -0.02 -4.21
N THR A 97 24.52 -0.66 -3.34
CA THR A 97 23.86 -1.93 -3.69
C THR A 97 22.62 -1.72 -4.56
N TYR A 98 21.86 -0.63 -4.35
CA TYR A 98 20.51 -0.50 -4.89
C TYR A 98 20.25 0.77 -5.70
N TYR A 99 21.27 1.57 -6.05
CA TYR A 99 21.08 2.88 -6.69
C TYR A 99 20.17 2.85 -7.92
N SER A 100 20.21 1.79 -8.73
CA SER A 100 19.37 1.64 -9.92
C SER A 100 17.90 1.38 -9.61
N ASP A 101 17.61 0.82 -8.45
CA ASP A 101 16.27 0.39 -8.05
C ASP A 101 15.60 1.33 -7.03
N ILE A 102 16.37 2.27 -6.47
CA ILE A 102 15.86 3.30 -5.54
C ILE A 102 14.94 4.29 -6.25
N GLY A 103 15.14 4.50 -7.55
CA GLY A 103 14.31 5.41 -8.35
C GLY A 103 14.44 6.88 -7.93
N SER A 104 15.63 7.30 -7.46
CA SER A 104 15.92 8.66 -7.02
C SER A 104 17.33 9.07 -7.41
N SER A 105 17.61 10.37 -7.50
CA SER A 105 18.98 10.87 -7.66
C SER A 105 19.76 10.74 -6.35
N LYS A 106 21.12 10.77 -6.47
CA LYS A 106 21.99 10.72 -5.30
C LYS A 106 21.74 11.90 -4.34
N ASP A 107 21.52 13.09 -4.87
CA ASP A 107 21.26 14.28 -4.06
C ASP A 107 19.95 14.17 -3.26
N LYS A 108 18.89 13.68 -3.89
CA LYS A 108 17.61 13.42 -3.21
C LYS A 108 17.76 12.32 -2.15
N PHE A 109 18.54 11.28 -2.44
CA PHE A 109 18.85 10.23 -1.50
C PHE A 109 19.60 10.78 -0.28
N ASP A 110 20.67 11.54 -0.49
CA ASP A 110 21.48 12.14 0.58
C ASP A 110 20.66 13.10 1.44
N ALA A 111 19.84 13.94 0.80
CA ALA A 111 18.92 14.82 1.52
C ALA A 111 17.91 14.03 2.37
N TYR A 112 17.40 12.91 1.82
CA TYR A 112 16.47 12.04 2.55
C TYR A 112 17.14 11.38 3.75
N VAL A 113 18.31 10.76 3.59
CA VAL A 113 18.97 10.03 4.69
C VAL A 113 19.49 10.98 5.76
N GLY A 114 20.04 12.14 5.36
CA GLY A 114 20.58 13.14 6.30
C GLY A 114 21.64 12.54 7.21
N THR A 115 21.44 12.64 8.52
CA THR A 115 22.35 12.12 9.55
C THR A 115 22.03 10.70 10.02
N ALA A 116 21.17 9.97 9.34
CA ALA A 116 20.83 8.60 9.71
C ALA A 116 22.06 7.68 9.59
N THR A 117 22.31 6.89 10.63
CA THR A 117 23.43 5.92 10.65
C THR A 117 23.08 4.62 9.96
N GLU A 118 21.79 4.29 9.88
CA GLU A 118 21.23 3.15 9.17
C GLU A 118 19.88 3.50 8.54
N ILE A 119 19.51 2.80 7.50
CA ILE A 119 18.21 2.92 6.83
C ILE A 119 17.70 1.54 6.41
N TYR A 120 16.41 1.45 6.22
CA TYR A 120 15.69 0.27 5.77
C TYR A 120 15.45 0.36 4.27
N ALA A 121 15.90 -0.63 3.51
CA ALA A 121 15.62 -0.81 2.10
C ALA A 121 14.63 -1.98 1.94
N LEU A 122 13.41 -1.66 1.55
CA LEU A 122 12.33 -2.62 1.33
C LEU A 122 12.35 -3.05 -0.13
N GLU A 123 12.69 -4.30 -0.40
CA GLU A 123 12.64 -4.87 -1.74
C GLU A 123 11.20 -5.22 -2.10
N LEU A 124 10.67 -4.60 -3.15
CA LEU A 124 9.29 -4.75 -3.60
C LEU A 124 9.20 -5.76 -4.76
N THR A 125 8.27 -6.69 -4.65
CA THR A 125 7.92 -7.64 -5.71
C THR A 125 6.39 -7.70 -5.89
N ASP A 126 5.93 -8.37 -6.93
CA ASP A 126 4.50 -8.60 -7.20
C ASP A 126 3.69 -7.29 -7.19
N VAL A 127 4.26 -6.25 -7.79
CA VAL A 127 3.61 -4.93 -7.85
C VAL A 127 2.35 -5.01 -8.69
N VAL A 128 1.25 -4.58 -8.10
CA VAL A 128 -0.08 -4.57 -8.69
C VAL A 128 -0.63 -3.14 -8.66
N PRO A 129 -0.43 -2.37 -9.75
CA PRO A 129 -1.03 -1.05 -9.84
C PRO A 129 -2.55 -1.15 -9.92
N TYR A 130 -3.27 -0.29 -9.21
CA TYR A 130 -4.69 -0.16 -9.42
C TYR A 130 -4.96 0.53 -10.75
N ARG A 131 -5.91 0.00 -11.53
CA ARG A 131 -6.28 0.56 -12.84
C ARG A 131 -6.70 2.02 -12.73
N ASN A 132 -7.47 2.33 -11.70
CA ASN A 132 -7.81 3.69 -11.31
C ASN A 132 -7.36 3.89 -9.86
N TRP A 133 -6.63 4.94 -9.62
CA TRP A 133 -6.27 5.33 -8.25
C TRP A 133 -7.55 5.69 -7.49
N ILE A 134 -7.64 5.24 -6.25
CA ILE A 134 -8.87 5.37 -5.46
C ILE A 134 -8.69 6.49 -4.45
N PRO A 135 -9.30 7.68 -4.70
CA PRO A 135 -9.18 8.81 -3.79
C PRO A 135 -9.69 8.46 -2.38
N ILE A 136 -8.95 8.93 -1.36
CA ILE A 136 -9.36 8.71 0.03
C ILE A 136 -10.74 9.32 0.32
N SER A 137 -11.08 10.44 -0.31
CA SER A 137 -12.40 11.07 -0.21
C SER A 137 -13.52 10.15 -0.69
N GLN A 138 -13.28 9.37 -1.74
CA GLN A 138 -14.23 8.38 -2.22
C GLN A 138 -14.42 7.25 -1.20
N LEU A 139 -13.33 6.75 -0.62
CA LEU A 139 -13.39 5.71 0.40
C LEU A 139 -14.07 6.21 1.68
N THR A 140 -13.75 7.43 2.14
CA THR A 140 -14.42 8.09 3.26
C THR A 140 -15.93 8.17 3.04
N HIS A 141 -16.34 8.60 1.83
CA HIS A 141 -17.76 8.68 1.50
C HIS A 141 -18.44 7.30 1.46
N LEU A 142 -17.79 6.30 0.86
CA LEU A 142 -18.33 4.94 0.75
C LEU A 142 -18.46 4.25 2.12
N LEU A 143 -17.49 4.48 3.01
CA LEU A 143 -17.43 3.85 4.33
C LEU A 143 -18.21 4.61 5.40
N ASP A 144 -18.65 5.83 5.12
CA ASP A 144 -19.24 6.77 6.09
C ASP A 144 -18.33 6.92 7.33
N ASN A 145 -17.00 6.98 7.10
CA ASN A 145 -15.98 6.99 8.14
C ASN A 145 -14.75 7.77 7.68
N ASP A 146 -14.24 8.64 8.54
CA ASP A 146 -13.04 9.42 8.25
C ASP A 146 -11.80 8.52 8.23
N LEU A 147 -11.06 8.59 7.12
CA LEU A 147 -9.81 7.90 6.93
C LEU A 147 -8.65 8.88 7.13
N VAL A 148 -7.88 8.66 8.19
CA VAL A 148 -6.67 9.44 8.46
C VAL A 148 -5.45 8.65 7.97
N PRO A 149 -4.75 9.11 6.91
CA PRO A 149 -3.56 8.42 6.43
C PRO A 149 -2.45 8.43 7.48
N PRO A 150 -1.67 7.34 7.61
CA PRO A 150 -0.53 7.33 8.49
C PRO A 150 0.56 8.29 7.98
N GLN A 151 1.32 8.92 8.89
CA GLN A 151 2.46 9.76 8.50
C GLN A 151 3.57 8.96 7.80
N SER A 152 3.74 7.70 8.16
CA SER A 152 4.73 6.80 7.57
C SER A 152 4.08 5.50 7.14
N TYR A 153 3.67 4.67 8.09
CA TYR A 153 2.97 3.41 7.83
C TYR A 153 2.13 2.98 9.03
N CYS A 154 1.16 2.10 8.79
CA CYS A 154 0.41 1.43 9.85
C CYS A 154 0.07 -0.01 9.44
N SER A 155 -0.24 -0.84 10.46
CA SER A 155 -0.80 -2.17 10.27
C SER A 155 -2.25 -2.04 9.79
N ILE A 156 -2.59 -2.68 8.67
CA ILE A 156 -3.95 -2.65 8.13
C ILE A 156 -4.91 -3.36 9.09
N GLN A 157 -4.56 -4.56 9.53
CA GLN A 157 -5.41 -5.37 10.41
C GLN A 157 -5.65 -4.77 11.80
N ASN A 158 -4.80 -3.83 12.24
CA ASN A 158 -4.97 -3.14 13.52
C ASN A 158 -5.82 -1.86 13.42
N SER A 159 -6.32 -1.54 12.23
CA SER A 159 -7.21 -0.40 11.98
C SER A 159 -8.45 -0.88 11.25
N GLU A 160 -9.59 -0.86 11.94
CA GLU A 160 -10.86 -1.28 11.35
C GLU A 160 -11.19 -0.45 10.09
N SER A 161 -11.00 0.87 10.16
CA SER A 161 -11.23 1.77 9.02
C SER A 161 -10.33 1.46 7.82
N TRP A 162 -9.03 1.24 8.05
CA TRP A 162 -8.11 0.91 6.96
C TRP A 162 -8.28 -0.51 6.45
N SER A 163 -8.60 -1.46 7.33
CA SER A 163 -8.95 -2.83 6.93
C SER A 163 -10.15 -2.82 5.96
N ALA A 164 -11.20 -2.06 6.29
CA ALA A 164 -12.35 -1.89 5.41
C ALA A 164 -12.00 -1.17 4.10
N ALA A 165 -11.24 -0.07 4.17
CA ALA A 165 -10.87 0.74 3.00
C ALA A 165 -10.03 -0.05 1.99
N VAL A 166 -9.00 -0.77 2.47
CA VAL A 166 -8.12 -1.58 1.62
C VAL A 166 -8.86 -2.80 1.06
N SER A 167 -9.79 -3.39 1.83
CA SER A 167 -10.65 -4.49 1.34
C SER A 167 -11.55 -4.02 0.20
N VAL A 168 -12.19 -2.86 0.33
CA VAL A 168 -13.01 -2.26 -0.74
C VAL A 168 -12.16 -1.97 -1.97
N ALA A 169 -10.97 -1.37 -1.78
CA ALA A 169 -10.07 -1.06 -2.88
C ALA A 169 -9.63 -2.33 -3.63
N GLY A 170 -9.26 -3.38 -2.90
CA GLY A 170 -8.88 -4.67 -3.49
C GLY A 170 -10.02 -5.33 -4.27
N LEU A 171 -11.25 -5.28 -3.74
CA LEU A 171 -12.43 -5.79 -4.44
C LEU A 171 -12.75 -5.00 -5.70
N LEU A 172 -12.71 -3.67 -5.64
CA LEU A 172 -12.91 -2.80 -6.80
C LEU A 172 -11.86 -3.08 -7.89
N HIS A 173 -10.59 -3.27 -7.49
CA HIS A 173 -9.53 -3.61 -8.42
C HIS A 173 -9.69 -5.03 -8.98
N GLY A 174 -10.06 -6.01 -8.16
CA GLY A 174 -10.31 -7.40 -8.56
C GLY A 174 -11.45 -7.52 -9.56
N ILE A 175 -12.55 -6.80 -9.33
CA ILE A 175 -13.69 -6.75 -10.26
C ILE A 175 -13.27 -6.18 -11.62
N THR A 176 -12.40 -5.18 -11.64
CA THR A 176 -11.90 -4.58 -12.89
C THR A 176 -10.86 -5.44 -13.60
N ARG A 177 -10.17 -6.35 -12.90
CA ARG A 177 -9.14 -7.23 -13.47
C ARG A 177 -9.70 -8.44 -14.22
N ASN A 178 -10.85 -8.94 -13.82
CA ASN A 178 -11.39 -10.20 -14.36
C ASN A 178 -12.92 -10.16 -14.50
N PRO A 179 -13.45 -9.40 -15.49
CA PRO A 179 -14.91 -9.38 -15.74
C PRO A 179 -15.48 -10.76 -16.11
N GLY A 180 -14.62 -11.74 -16.45
CA GLY A 180 -15.03 -13.12 -16.75
C GLY A 180 -15.00 -14.07 -15.55
N ALA A 181 -14.42 -13.70 -14.40
CA ALA A 181 -14.35 -14.57 -13.22
C ALA A 181 -15.66 -14.59 -12.39
N MET A 182 -16.64 -13.75 -12.73
CA MET A 182 -17.97 -13.75 -12.12
C MET A 182 -19.03 -14.55 -12.91
N ALA A 183 -18.63 -15.30 -13.92
CA ALA A 183 -19.52 -16.19 -14.69
C ALA A 183 -19.22 -17.66 -14.34
N LEU A 184 -19.46 -18.06 -13.09
CA LEU A 184 -19.69 -19.45 -12.67
C LEU A 184 -20.76 -19.46 -11.59
#